data_90624c59871e32696ba13880d19ba2e7
#
_entry.id   90624c59871e32696ba13880d19ba2e7
#
_cell.length_a   1.000
_cell.length_b   1.000
_cell.length_c   1.000
_cell.angle_alpha   90.00
_cell.angle_beta   90.00
_cell.angle_gamma   90.00
#
_symmetry.space_group_name_H-M   'P 1'
#
loop_
_entity.id
_entity.type
_entity.pdbx_description
1 polymer ?
#
loop_
_entity_poly.entity_id
_entity_poly.type
_entity_poly.pdbx_seq_one_letter_code
_entity_poly.pdbx_strand_id
1 'polypeptide(L)'
;MNTINFQKITFKNFMKYGNKETIFNFSKGTNLITGSNGAGKSSIFMALHYVLFGKTYNGKTISSLVNNTNKKGMLVILEFEVNDIQYKIERGISPNVFKIYKQDEQIPVLSTNTAYQEYLETSILKTTEQAFKNLIYLGGDLLSQSFLKLSKKEKEEVFSILSDTSIFLELQDRIKVLKKEKTTDYTNENFKLNTLNNLLQNEQSNYNSQMIKYNEFIETQKKNTDEIKAKIKSCDENIEKIKSMKETLSKFTNDCDTLNSKILEVQREISKNETNISLCEQKKECVGCPHFKVEIVDMDLYNKNIETLSKLKNDYKVSESKKNEVYNKMLELKPSIALKQELEKMLECLEVKIEKPSNKSIKDLEKQIKEKSVTLDDLKEYLEKISKLELLLNVDNIRGLFLDSHLPFINKTINKYISMFDDFNFSFELDKNLKETILKNNKPFEHKSMSNGESLRLTFSILLAFLDICRTKFNVKYNILVLDEVLDSALDFDGRTVLLKLLRNFKEQAIYIISHNADIKNSDYFDNVITIKNDKGFSLLDK
;
A
#
# COMPACT_ATOMS: atom_id res chain seq x y z
N MET A 1 5.56 15.76 -0.49
CA MET A 1 4.47 15.95 -1.47
C MET A 1 5.00 15.50 -2.81
N ASN A 2 4.37 14.54 -3.48
CA ASN A 2 4.86 14.06 -4.78
C ASN A 2 4.00 14.72 -5.88
N THR A 3 4.52 15.76 -6.49
CA THR A 3 3.81 16.50 -7.56
C THR A 3 4.36 16.07 -8.89
N ILE A 4 3.53 15.47 -9.72
CA ILE A 4 3.87 15.08 -11.09
C ILE A 4 3.21 16.07 -12.04
N ASN A 5 4.04 16.76 -12.83
CA ASN A 5 3.61 17.78 -13.78
C ASN A 5 4.01 17.35 -15.20
N PHE A 6 3.08 16.79 -15.95
CA PHE A 6 3.29 16.47 -17.36
C PHE A 6 3.33 17.77 -18.17
N GLN A 7 4.38 17.97 -18.94
CA GLN A 7 4.62 19.20 -19.68
C GLN A 7 4.38 19.02 -21.16
N LYS A 8 5.03 18.01 -21.75
CA LYS A 8 5.01 17.81 -23.19
C LYS A 8 5.13 16.34 -23.56
N ILE A 9 4.36 15.90 -24.54
CA ILE A 9 4.53 14.60 -25.17
C ILE A 9 4.78 14.76 -26.66
N THR A 10 5.80 14.09 -27.15
CA THR A 10 6.17 14.06 -28.57
C THR A 10 6.11 12.62 -29.05
N PHE A 11 5.46 12.38 -30.17
CA PHE A 11 5.38 11.03 -30.73
C PHE A 11 5.33 11.02 -32.23
N LYS A 12 5.80 9.91 -32.81
CA LYS A 12 5.74 9.64 -34.27
C LYS A 12 5.49 8.15 -34.50
N ASN A 13 4.91 7.85 -35.64
CA ASN A 13 4.52 6.49 -36.06
C ASN A 13 3.70 5.75 -34.98
N PHE A 14 2.90 6.51 -34.25
CA PHE A 14 2.06 5.99 -33.18
C PHE A 14 0.59 5.96 -33.63
N MET A 15 -0.01 4.78 -33.67
CA MET A 15 -1.38 4.56 -34.12
C MET A 15 -1.68 5.26 -35.47
N LYS A 16 -2.54 6.28 -35.49
CA LYS A 16 -2.89 7.05 -36.70
C LYS A 16 -1.94 8.19 -36.98
N TYR A 17 -1.02 8.52 -36.11
CA TYR A 17 -0.01 9.56 -36.36
C TYR A 17 1.14 9.01 -37.15
N GLY A 18 1.54 9.75 -38.19
CA GLY A 18 2.56 9.34 -39.16
C GLY A 18 4.00 9.61 -38.71
N ASN A 19 4.91 9.66 -39.70
CA ASN A 19 6.34 9.81 -39.43
C ASN A 19 6.75 11.24 -39.00
N LYS A 20 5.89 12.23 -39.24
CA LYS A 20 6.12 13.59 -38.75
C LYS A 20 5.91 13.61 -37.23
N GLU A 21 6.86 14.22 -36.54
CA GLU A 21 6.75 14.37 -35.08
C GLU A 21 5.53 15.22 -34.73
N THR A 22 4.69 14.68 -33.84
CA THR A 22 3.54 15.39 -33.29
C THR A 22 3.90 15.79 -31.88
N ILE A 23 3.79 17.07 -31.58
CA ILE A 23 4.08 17.67 -30.28
C ILE A 23 2.75 18.09 -29.65
N PHE A 24 2.50 17.61 -28.46
CA PHE A 24 1.35 17.98 -27.65
C PHE A 24 1.81 18.52 -26.30
N ASN A 25 1.53 19.81 -26.05
CA ASN A 25 1.84 20.46 -24.78
C ASN A 25 0.62 20.36 -23.87
N PHE A 26 0.82 19.95 -22.63
CA PHE A 26 -0.23 19.91 -21.62
C PHE A 26 -0.47 21.31 -21.08
N SER A 27 -1.70 21.79 -21.18
CA SER A 27 -2.11 23.11 -20.70
C SER A 27 -3.14 23.01 -19.58
N LYS A 28 -2.98 23.85 -18.57
CA LYS A 28 -3.95 23.95 -17.46
C LYS A 28 -5.34 24.35 -17.95
N GLY A 29 -6.34 24.12 -17.10
CA GLY A 29 -7.73 24.42 -17.41
C GLY A 29 -8.47 23.28 -18.09
N THR A 30 -9.70 23.55 -18.50
CA THR A 30 -10.58 22.58 -19.15
C THR A 30 -10.40 22.64 -20.66
N ASN A 31 -9.83 21.60 -21.24
CA ASN A 31 -9.49 21.53 -22.66
C ASN A 31 -10.40 20.52 -23.36
N LEU A 32 -11.06 20.95 -24.42
CA LEU A 32 -11.85 20.07 -25.28
C LEU A 32 -10.99 19.55 -26.45
N ILE A 33 -10.94 18.24 -26.63
CA ILE A 33 -10.36 17.62 -27.83
C ILE A 33 -11.49 17.09 -28.69
N THR A 34 -11.61 17.63 -29.88
CA THR A 34 -12.68 17.31 -30.83
C THR A 34 -12.11 16.86 -32.19
N GLY A 35 -12.94 16.22 -32.99
CA GLY A 35 -12.60 15.72 -34.31
C GLY A 35 -13.46 14.54 -34.69
N SER A 36 -13.43 14.12 -35.95
CA SER A 36 -14.20 12.99 -36.46
C SER A 36 -13.88 11.69 -35.72
N ASN A 37 -14.82 10.73 -35.73
CA ASN A 37 -14.58 9.41 -35.12
C ASN A 37 -13.37 8.74 -35.78
N GLY A 38 -12.50 8.20 -34.93
CA GLY A 38 -11.25 7.61 -35.38
C GLY A 38 -10.19 8.60 -35.88
N ALA A 39 -10.34 9.90 -35.65
CA ALA A 39 -9.31 10.90 -35.99
C ALA A 39 -8.01 10.78 -35.16
N GLY A 40 -7.98 9.97 -34.13
CA GLY A 40 -6.79 9.79 -33.28
C GLY A 40 -6.81 10.61 -31.99
N LYS A 41 -7.99 11.07 -31.53
CA LYS A 41 -8.14 11.87 -30.31
C LYS A 41 -7.57 11.16 -29.07
N SER A 42 -8.04 9.95 -28.78
CA SER A 42 -7.58 9.13 -27.65
C SER A 42 -6.13 8.65 -27.78
N SER A 43 -5.59 8.63 -29.00
CA SER A 43 -4.22 8.13 -29.25
C SER A 43 -3.15 8.96 -28.53
N ILE A 44 -3.39 10.25 -28.26
CA ILE A 44 -2.48 11.13 -27.52
C ILE A 44 -2.27 10.57 -26.10
N PHE A 45 -3.35 10.21 -25.44
CA PHE A 45 -3.30 9.71 -24.05
C PHE A 45 -2.95 8.22 -23.98
N MET A 46 -3.24 7.45 -25.02
CA MET A 46 -2.68 6.11 -25.19
C MET A 46 -1.15 6.15 -25.34
N ALA A 47 -0.60 7.20 -25.99
CA ALA A 47 0.85 7.42 -26.04
C ALA A 47 1.41 7.76 -24.64
N LEU A 48 0.70 8.60 -23.87
CA LEU A 48 1.07 8.89 -22.48
C LEU A 48 1.09 7.61 -21.62
N HIS A 49 0.05 6.80 -21.72
CA HIS A 49 0.00 5.52 -21.00
C HIS A 49 1.14 4.58 -21.43
N TYR A 50 1.37 4.46 -22.75
CA TYR A 50 2.44 3.59 -23.26
C TYR A 50 3.84 4.05 -22.81
N VAL A 51 4.14 5.34 -22.87
CA VAL A 51 5.47 5.83 -22.47
C VAL A 51 5.74 5.63 -20.99
N LEU A 52 4.72 5.74 -20.15
CA LEU A 52 4.82 5.52 -18.69
C LEU A 52 4.95 4.03 -18.33
N PHE A 53 4.10 3.17 -18.88
CA PHE A 53 3.96 1.79 -18.41
C PHE A 53 4.44 0.72 -19.41
N GLY A 54 4.78 1.08 -20.64
CA GLY A 54 5.22 0.12 -21.65
C GLY A 54 4.15 -0.86 -22.12
N LYS A 55 2.87 -0.55 -21.85
CA LYS A 55 1.72 -1.41 -22.13
C LYS A 55 0.68 -0.69 -22.96
N THR A 56 -0.24 -1.44 -23.56
CA THR A 56 -1.42 -0.87 -24.20
C THR A 56 -2.50 -0.62 -23.16
N TYR A 57 -3.21 0.49 -23.27
CA TYR A 57 -4.28 0.82 -22.33
C TYR A 57 -5.39 -0.26 -22.27
N ASN A 58 -5.74 -0.83 -23.42
CA ASN A 58 -6.83 -1.80 -23.58
C ASN A 58 -6.38 -3.27 -23.63
N GLY A 59 -5.17 -3.58 -23.19
CA GLY A 59 -4.65 -4.95 -23.12
C GLY A 59 -4.30 -5.60 -24.47
N LYS A 60 -4.38 -4.86 -25.58
CA LYS A 60 -3.96 -5.35 -26.91
C LYS A 60 -2.44 -5.52 -26.97
N THR A 61 -1.96 -6.14 -28.03
CA THR A 61 -0.51 -6.29 -28.26
C THR A 61 0.15 -4.92 -28.50
N ILE A 62 1.36 -4.73 -27.98
CA ILE A 62 2.12 -3.47 -28.14
C ILE A 62 2.35 -3.13 -29.62
N SER A 63 2.49 -4.14 -30.47
CA SER A 63 2.61 -3.95 -31.93
C SER A 63 1.42 -3.23 -32.55
N SER A 64 0.23 -3.29 -31.93
CA SER A 64 -0.96 -2.57 -32.41
C SER A 64 -0.87 -1.04 -32.24
N LEU A 65 0.10 -0.55 -31.47
CA LEU A 65 0.38 0.87 -31.31
C LEU A 65 1.20 1.45 -32.46
N VAL A 66 1.92 0.60 -33.20
CA VAL A 66 2.73 1.06 -34.35
C VAL A 66 1.81 1.47 -35.49
N ASN A 67 2.14 2.57 -36.13
CA ASN A 67 1.37 3.07 -37.29
C ASN A 67 1.27 2.00 -38.39
N ASN A 68 0.06 1.68 -38.80
CA ASN A 68 -0.23 0.59 -39.74
C ASN A 68 0.33 0.81 -41.13
N THR A 69 0.53 2.07 -41.54
CA THR A 69 1.10 2.44 -42.86
C THR A 69 2.62 2.32 -42.82
N ASN A 70 3.26 2.91 -41.82
CA ASN A 70 4.72 2.99 -41.74
C ASN A 70 5.36 1.73 -41.12
N LYS A 71 4.64 0.99 -40.27
CA LYS A 71 4.98 -0.31 -39.67
C LYS A 71 6.27 -0.36 -38.84
N LYS A 72 6.98 0.77 -38.67
CA LYS A 72 8.27 0.87 -37.98
C LYS A 72 8.53 2.26 -37.43
N GLY A 73 9.56 2.40 -36.62
CA GLY A 73 10.06 3.70 -36.16
C GLY A 73 9.11 4.41 -35.21
N MET A 74 8.30 3.66 -34.45
CA MET A 74 7.46 4.24 -33.39
C MET A 74 8.34 4.75 -32.26
N LEU A 75 8.15 6.03 -31.92
CA LEU A 75 8.83 6.67 -30.79
C LEU A 75 7.86 7.58 -30.06
N VAL A 76 7.87 7.50 -28.74
CA VAL A 76 7.15 8.38 -27.84
C VAL A 76 8.14 8.95 -26.83
N ILE A 77 8.12 10.25 -26.66
CA ILE A 77 8.97 11.01 -25.72
C ILE A 77 8.04 11.79 -24.81
N LEU A 78 8.23 11.66 -23.51
CA LEU A 78 7.49 12.40 -22.49
C LEU A 78 8.46 13.26 -21.68
N GLU A 79 8.17 14.54 -21.59
CA GLU A 79 8.85 15.49 -20.71
C GLU A 79 7.90 15.85 -19.56
N PHE A 80 8.37 15.68 -18.35
CA PHE A 80 7.58 15.91 -17.15
C PHE A 80 8.49 16.26 -15.97
N GLU A 81 7.88 16.73 -14.92
CA GLU A 81 8.54 17.16 -13.72
C GLU A 81 7.99 16.41 -12.50
N VAL A 82 8.86 16.02 -11.60
CA VAL A 82 8.50 15.42 -10.33
C VAL A 82 9.19 16.20 -9.21
N ASN A 83 8.41 16.88 -8.36
CA ASN A 83 8.94 17.69 -7.27
C ASN A 83 10.02 18.69 -7.75
N ASP A 84 9.71 19.46 -8.78
CA ASP A 84 10.60 20.46 -9.41
C ASP A 84 11.87 19.87 -10.09
N ILE A 85 11.94 18.55 -10.23
CA ILE A 85 13.01 17.87 -10.95
C ILE A 85 12.51 17.43 -12.32
N GLN A 86 13.23 17.83 -13.37
CA GLN A 86 12.90 17.48 -14.75
C GLN A 86 13.26 16.03 -15.07
N TYR A 87 12.32 15.35 -15.71
CA TYR A 87 12.48 13.99 -16.22
C TYR A 87 12.06 13.92 -17.68
N LYS A 88 12.71 13.02 -18.42
CA LYS A 88 12.33 12.67 -19.79
C LYS A 88 12.33 11.15 -19.94
N ILE A 89 11.30 10.62 -20.57
CA ILE A 89 11.21 9.20 -20.92
C ILE A 89 11.14 9.09 -22.43
N GLU A 90 11.95 8.21 -23.00
CA GLU A 90 11.91 7.84 -24.41
C GLU A 90 11.56 6.35 -24.51
N ARG A 91 10.48 6.05 -25.24
CA ARG A 91 10.06 4.66 -25.47
C ARG A 91 9.64 4.45 -26.91
N GLY A 92 10.16 3.38 -27.54
CA GLY A 92 9.93 3.14 -28.95
C GLY A 92 9.95 1.66 -29.33
N ILE A 93 9.48 1.39 -30.55
CA ILE A 93 9.48 0.07 -31.18
C ILE A 93 10.10 0.22 -32.58
N SER A 94 11.01 -0.70 -32.93
CA SER A 94 11.69 -0.74 -34.22
C SER A 94 12.44 0.57 -34.58
N PRO A 95 13.48 0.94 -33.78
CA PRO A 95 14.19 0.15 -32.78
C PRO A 95 13.50 0.13 -31.41
N ASN A 96 13.79 -0.91 -30.62
CA ASN A 96 13.34 -0.97 -29.24
C ASN A 96 14.14 0.01 -28.40
N VAL A 97 13.46 1.00 -27.83
CA VAL A 97 14.05 2.06 -26.99
C VAL A 97 13.30 2.12 -25.68
N PHE A 98 14.04 2.14 -24.58
CA PHE A 98 13.52 2.55 -23.28
C PHE A 98 14.62 3.25 -22.50
N LYS A 99 14.49 4.56 -22.36
CA LYS A 99 15.47 5.40 -21.66
C LYS A 99 14.75 6.37 -20.75
N ILE A 100 15.33 6.62 -19.60
CA ILE A 100 14.87 7.59 -18.60
C ILE A 100 16.00 8.56 -18.35
N TYR A 101 15.68 9.84 -18.35
CA TYR A 101 16.63 10.92 -18.07
C TYR A 101 16.14 11.71 -16.87
N LYS A 102 17.08 12.15 -16.05
CA LYS A 102 16.88 13.07 -14.92
C LYS A 102 17.79 14.27 -15.14
N GLN A 103 17.22 15.48 -15.27
CA GLN A 103 17.98 16.71 -15.54
C GLN A 103 18.95 16.54 -16.76
N ASP A 104 18.43 15.96 -17.85
CA ASP A 104 19.13 15.63 -19.09
C ASP A 104 20.20 14.52 -18.99
N GLU A 105 20.52 14.02 -17.82
CA GLU A 105 21.42 12.88 -17.63
C GLU A 105 20.62 11.57 -17.72
N GLN A 106 21.10 10.63 -18.56
CA GLN A 106 20.46 9.33 -18.68
C GLN A 106 20.70 8.51 -17.42
N ILE A 107 19.62 8.07 -16.77
CA ILE A 107 19.69 7.12 -15.66
C ILE A 107 20.18 5.77 -16.24
N PRO A 108 21.23 5.16 -15.67
CA PRO A 108 21.74 3.87 -16.13
C PRO A 108 20.64 2.81 -16.14
N VAL A 109 20.59 2.02 -17.22
CA VAL A 109 19.65 0.90 -17.32
C VAL A 109 20.01 -0.12 -16.24
N LEU A 110 19.02 -0.52 -15.44
CA LEU A 110 19.17 -1.58 -14.43
C LEU A 110 19.35 -2.95 -15.12
N SER A 111 19.57 -3.98 -14.33
CA SER A 111 19.87 -5.34 -14.80
C SER A 111 18.88 -5.87 -15.85
N THR A 112 17.62 -5.43 -15.80
CA THR A 112 16.57 -5.80 -16.76
C THR A 112 15.65 -4.63 -17.05
N ASN A 113 14.98 -4.67 -18.21
CA ASN A 113 13.93 -3.67 -18.53
C ASN A 113 12.77 -3.72 -17.52
N THR A 114 12.50 -4.87 -16.92
CA THR A 114 11.49 -5.03 -15.87
C THR A 114 11.89 -4.28 -14.60
N ALA A 115 13.12 -4.45 -14.13
CA ALA A 115 13.63 -3.71 -12.98
C ALA A 115 13.69 -2.20 -13.24
N TYR A 116 14.00 -1.81 -14.49
CA TYR A 116 14.02 -0.40 -14.91
C TYR A 116 12.62 0.22 -14.96
N GLN A 117 11.61 -0.58 -15.38
CA GLN A 117 10.20 -0.19 -15.30
C GLN A 117 9.73 -0.06 -13.85
N GLU A 118 10.05 -1.03 -13.02
CA GLU A 118 9.73 -1.02 -11.60
C GLU A 118 10.33 0.22 -10.90
N TYR A 119 11.57 0.56 -11.20
CA TYR A 119 12.20 1.79 -10.71
C TYR A 119 11.44 3.05 -11.14
N LEU A 120 10.97 3.11 -12.41
CA LEU A 120 10.14 4.22 -12.88
C LEU A 120 8.85 4.34 -12.08
N GLU A 121 8.14 3.22 -11.88
CA GLU A 121 6.85 3.20 -11.20
C GLU A 121 6.97 3.49 -9.70
N THR A 122 7.93 2.87 -9.03
CA THR A 122 8.05 2.94 -7.55
C THR A 122 8.84 4.14 -7.06
N SER A 123 9.94 4.49 -7.76
CA SER A 123 10.88 5.52 -7.25
C SER A 123 10.61 6.90 -7.84
N ILE A 124 10.20 6.98 -9.12
CA ILE A 124 9.97 8.27 -9.81
C ILE A 124 8.49 8.65 -9.75
N LEU A 125 7.62 7.81 -10.32
CA LEU A 125 6.19 8.13 -10.42
C LEU A 125 5.44 7.90 -9.11
N LYS A 126 5.88 6.94 -8.31
CA LYS A 126 5.19 6.47 -7.09
C LYS A 126 3.72 6.15 -7.36
N THR A 127 3.45 5.51 -8.47
CA THR A 127 2.12 5.12 -8.92
C THR A 127 2.18 3.82 -9.72
N THR A 128 1.08 3.10 -9.73
CA THR A 128 0.91 1.89 -10.54
C THR A 128 0.09 2.20 -11.80
N GLU A 129 0.20 1.33 -12.82
CA GLU A 129 -0.64 1.41 -14.02
C GLU A 129 -2.14 1.45 -13.69
N GLN A 130 -2.56 0.61 -12.72
CA GLN A 130 -3.96 0.52 -12.33
C GLN A 130 -4.48 1.81 -11.69
N ALA A 131 -3.67 2.42 -10.84
CA ALA A 131 -4.02 3.69 -10.22
C ALA A 131 -4.08 4.83 -11.24
N PHE A 132 -3.14 4.87 -12.18
CA PHE A 132 -3.17 5.84 -13.27
C PHE A 132 -4.46 5.71 -14.09
N LYS A 133 -4.87 4.49 -14.45
CA LYS A 133 -6.11 4.22 -15.18
C LYS A 133 -7.36 4.66 -14.41
N ASN A 134 -7.36 4.50 -13.09
CA ASN A 134 -8.54 4.80 -12.28
C ASN A 134 -8.64 6.27 -11.84
N LEU A 135 -7.52 6.99 -11.81
CA LEU A 135 -7.47 8.36 -11.28
C LEU A 135 -7.22 9.43 -12.35
N ILE A 136 -6.58 9.07 -13.46
CA ILE A 136 -6.07 10.07 -14.40
C ILE A 136 -6.66 9.92 -15.79
N TYR A 137 -6.78 8.70 -16.31
CA TYR A 137 -7.30 8.47 -17.65
C TYR A 137 -8.56 7.59 -17.61
N LEU A 138 -9.66 8.19 -17.93
CA LEU A 138 -10.98 7.56 -17.93
C LEU A 138 -11.48 7.52 -19.36
N GLY A 139 -11.42 6.36 -19.96
CA GLY A 139 -11.78 6.17 -21.38
C GLY A 139 -12.92 5.19 -21.60
N GLY A 140 -13.55 5.35 -22.73
CA GLY A 140 -14.50 4.53 -23.50
C GLY A 140 -15.49 3.60 -22.78
N ASP A 141 -15.09 2.88 -21.79
CA ASP A 141 -15.97 2.04 -20.95
C ASP A 141 -15.75 2.35 -19.46
N LEU A 142 -16.03 3.60 -19.11
CA LEU A 142 -15.91 4.11 -17.76
C LEU A 142 -16.67 3.25 -16.75
N LEU A 143 -17.81 2.72 -17.16
CA LEU A 143 -18.64 1.87 -16.29
C LEU A 143 -17.99 0.52 -16.01
N SER A 144 -17.18 -0.01 -16.94
CA SER A 144 -16.46 -1.28 -16.70
C SER A 144 -15.23 -1.10 -15.84
N GLN A 145 -14.64 0.10 -15.86
CA GLN A 145 -13.42 0.46 -15.13
C GLN A 145 -13.72 1.23 -13.83
N SER A 146 -15.00 1.41 -13.48
CA SER A 146 -15.36 2.16 -12.28
C SER A 146 -14.80 1.49 -11.02
N PHE A 147 -14.44 2.30 -10.02
CA PHE A 147 -14.00 1.83 -8.71
C PHE A 147 -14.91 0.74 -8.12
N LEU A 148 -16.22 0.82 -8.40
CA LEU A 148 -17.22 -0.13 -7.94
C LEU A 148 -17.05 -1.55 -8.49
N LYS A 149 -16.40 -1.70 -9.65
CA LYS A 149 -16.16 -3.00 -10.30
C LYS A 149 -14.75 -3.56 -10.06
N LEU A 150 -13.89 -2.78 -9.41
CA LEU A 150 -12.55 -3.23 -9.08
C LEU A 150 -12.58 -4.39 -8.10
N SER A 151 -11.67 -5.34 -8.27
CA SER A 151 -11.41 -6.37 -7.26
C SER A 151 -10.90 -5.74 -5.96
N LYS A 152 -10.99 -6.46 -4.84
CA LYS A 152 -10.49 -5.99 -3.54
C LYS A 152 -9.03 -5.53 -3.63
N LYS A 153 -8.18 -6.30 -4.32
CA LYS A 153 -6.76 -5.97 -4.50
C LYS A 153 -6.56 -4.66 -5.26
N GLU A 154 -7.28 -4.45 -6.36
CA GLU A 154 -7.22 -3.22 -7.14
C GLU A 154 -7.73 -2.01 -6.35
N LYS A 155 -8.79 -2.17 -5.55
CA LYS A 155 -9.25 -1.14 -4.62
C LYS A 155 -8.19 -0.80 -3.58
N GLU A 156 -7.52 -1.80 -3.03
CA GLU A 156 -6.41 -1.62 -2.09
C GLU A 156 -5.25 -0.84 -2.73
N GLU A 157 -4.92 -1.11 -3.99
CA GLU A 157 -3.90 -0.37 -4.72
C GLU A 157 -4.29 1.11 -4.91
N VAL A 158 -5.51 1.40 -5.34
CA VAL A 158 -6.04 2.77 -5.45
C VAL A 158 -5.99 3.48 -4.10
N PHE A 159 -6.45 2.81 -3.04
CA PHE A 159 -6.44 3.37 -1.68
C PHE A 159 -5.02 3.58 -1.14
N SER A 160 -4.08 2.72 -1.48
CA SER A 160 -2.69 2.87 -1.05
C SER A 160 -2.06 4.16 -1.56
N ILE A 161 -2.44 4.58 -2.75
CA ILE A 161 -1.99 5.84 -3.34
C ILE A 161 -2.73 7.02 -2.72
N LEU A 162 -4.06 6.90 -2.53
CA LEU A 162 -4.88 7.92 -1.90
C LEU A 162 -4.47 8.20 -0.45
N SER A 163 -3.96 7.21 0.27
CA SER A 163 -3.66 7.30 1.70
C SER A 163 -2.16 7.34 2.03
N ASP A 164 -1.28 7.41 1.02
CA ASP A 164 0.19 7.28 1.19
C ASP A 164 0.59 6.00 1.97
N THR A 165 -0.24 4.97 1.87
CA THR A 165 -0.02 3.66 2.50
C THR A 165 0.68 2.67 1.60
N SER A 166 1.15 3.09 0.44
CA SER A 166 1.96 2.27 -0.48
C SER A 166 3.18 1.68 0.22
N ILE A 167 3.75 2.41 1.17
CA ILE A 167 4.84 1.92 2.02
C ILE A 167 4.45 0.65 2.81
N PHE A 168 3.20 0.53 3.25
CA PHE A 168 2.75 -0.67 3.97
C PHE A 168 2.63 -1.88 3.04
N LEU A 169 2.20 -1.68 1.79
CA LEU A 169 2.16 -2.75 0.78
C LEU A 169 3.57 -3.18 0.41
N GLU A 170 4.46 -2.24 0.17
CA GLU A 170 5.88 -2.53 -0.11
C GLU A 170 6.54 -3.27 1.06
N LEU A 171 6.30 -2.81 2.30
CA LEU A 171 6.78 -3.48 3.49
C LEU A 171 6.19 -4.89 3.65
N GLN A 172 4.91 -5.10 3.36
CA GLN A 172 4.29 -6.42 3.38
C GLN A 172 4.96 -7.37 2.39
N ASP A 173 5.22 -6.92 1.17
CA ASP A 173 5.86 -7.76 0.15
C ASP A 173 7.32 -8.05 0.51
N ARG A 174 8.07 -7.07 1.00
CA ARG A 174 9.42 -7.28 1.53
C ARG A 174 9.44 -8.26 2.70
N ILE A 175 8.48 -8.14 3.63
CA ILE A 175 8.35 -9.05 4.76
C ILE A 175 8.03 -10.48 4.30
N LYS A 176 7.14 -10.66 3.31
CA LYS A 176 6.84 -11.98 2.75
C LYS A 176 8.09 -12.64 2.12
N VAL A 177 8.84 -11.86 1.33
CA VAL A 177 10.09 -12.34 0.72
C VAL A 177 11.09 -12.71 1.81
N LEU A 178 11.30 -11.82 2.78
CA LEU A 178 12.22 -12.03 3.90
C LEU A 178 11.83 -13.24 4.76
N LYS A 179 10.53 -13.39 5.04
CA LYS A 179 9.99 -14.54 5.78
C LYS A 179 10.25 -15.84 5.05
N LYS A 180 10.02 -15.87 3.73
CA LYS A 180 10.28 -17.05 2.90
C LYS A 180 11.76 -17.41 2.90
N GLU A 181 12.64 -16.44 2.73
CA GLU A 181 14.10 -16.63 2.78
C GLU A 181 14.52 -17.18 4.14
N LYS A 182 14.13 -16.51 5.23
CA LYS A 182 14.51 -16.93 6.59
C LYS A 182 13.86 -18.25 7.03
N THR A 183 12.69 -18.57 6.53
CA THR A 183 12.09 -19.90 6.73
C THR A 183 12.94 -20.99 6.03
N THR A 184 13.44 -20.70 4.84
CA THR A 184 14.35 -21.62 4.13
C THR A 184 15.66 -21.78 4.90
N ASP A 185 16.24 -20.67 5.40
CA ASP A 185 17.44 -20.72 6.25
C ASP A 185 17.20 -21.57 7.51
N TYR A 186 16.08 -21.34 8.19
CA TYR A 186 15.69 -22.10 9.39
C TYR A 186 15.52 -23.60 9.09
N THR A 187 14.86 -23.96 8.00
CA THR A 187 14.68 -25.38 7.64
C THR A 187 16.02 -26.05 7.31
N ASN A 188 16.91 -25.36 6.61
CA ASN A 188 18.24 -25.85 6.28
C ASN A 188 19.11 -26.04 7.53
N GLU A 189 19.12 -25.05 8.44
CA GLU A 189 19.90 -25.16 9.67
C GLU A 189 19.30 -26.20 10.63
N ASN A 190 17.97 -26.32 10.69
CA ASN A 190 17.30 -27.37 11.47
C ASN A 190 17.62 -28.79 10.92
N PHE A 191 17.68 -28.95 9.60
CA PHE A 191 18.11 -30.20 8.99
C PHE A 191 19.56 -30.54 9.36
N LYS A 192 20.47 -29.54 9.33
CA LYS A 192 21.87 -29.72 9.75
C LYS A 192 21.96 -30.11 11.23
N LEU A 193 21.18 -29.45 12.10
CA LEU A 193 21.12 -29.77 13.51
C LEU A 193 20.65 -31.21 13.76
N ASN A 194 19.58 -31.61 13.06
CA ASN A 194 19.06 -32.97 13.16
C ASN A 194 20.11 -34.03 12.69
N THR A 195 20.85 -33.72 11.63
CA THR A 195 21.94 -34.56 11.15
C THR A 195 23.05 -34.66 12.18
N LEU A 196 23.46 -33.54 12.80
CA LEU A 196 24.47 -33.56 13.87
C LEU A 196 23.98 -34.32 15.11
N ASN A 197 22.71 -34.19 15.46
CA ASN A 197 22.10 -34.93 16.57
C ASN A 197 22.12 -36.45 16.28
N ASN A 198 21.82 -36.85 15.05
CA ASN A 198 21.89 -38.26 14.65
C ASN A 198 23.33 -38.81 14.69
N LEU A 199 24.31 -38.02 14.23
CA LEU A 199 25.72 -38.38 14.34
C LEU A 199 26.17 -38.49 15.79
N LEU A 200 25.77 -37.56 16.63
CA LEU A 200 26.05 -37.56 18.06
C LEU A 200 25.48 -38.83 18.73
N GLN A 201 24.23 -39.16 18.39
CA GLN A 201 23.55 -40.35 18.89
C GLN A 201 24.28 -41.64 18.50
N ASN A 202 24.78 -41.73 17.27
CA ASN A 202 25.55 -42.86 16.80
C ASN A 202 26.92 -42.98 17.52
N GLU A 203 27.62 -41.85 17.70
CA GLU A 203 28.90 -41.84 18.43
C GLU A 203 28.69 -42.16 19.93
N GLN A 204 27.62 -41.65 20.54
CA GLN A 204 27.24 -42.02 21.91
C GLN A 204 26.91 -43.50 22.06
N SER A 205 26.26 -44.10 21.06
CA SER A 205 25.92 -45.53 21.03
C SER A 205 27.16 -46.39 20.95
N ASN A 206 28.11 -46.00 20.08
CA ASN A 206 29.41 -46.68 19.98
C ASN A 206 30.23 -46.58 21.26
N TYR A 207 30.21 -45.42 21.87
CA TYR A 207 30.89 -45.16 23.12
C TYR A 207 30.29 -46.01 24.26
N ASN A 208 28.95 -46.12 24.35
CA ASN A 208 28.28 -46.97 25.33
C ASN A 208 28.67 -48.47 25.22
N SER A 209 28.88 -48.97 24.01
CA SER A 209 29.30 -50.35 23.82
C SER A 209 30.71 -50.63 24.35
N GLN A 210 31.57 -49.60 24.41
CA GLN A 210 32.90 -49.70 25.01
C GLN A 210 32.85 -49.63 26.55
N MET A 211 31.74 -49.17 27.09
CA MET A 211 31.53 -48.88 28.50
C MET A 211 31.20 -50.03 29.39
N ILE A 212 30.67 -51.12 28.85
CA ILE A 212 30.44 -52.35 29.60
C ILE A 212 31.75 -52.85 30.28
N LYS A 213 32.88 -52.35 29.80
CA LYS A 213 34.22 -52.66 30.30
C LYS A 213 34.68 -51.78 31.48
N TYR A 214 33.90 -50.77 31.86
CA TYR A 214 34.33 -49.78 32.86
C TYR A 214 33.38 -49.62 34.05
N ASN A 215 32.84 -50.72 34.59
CA ASN A 215 31.88 -50.69 35.69
C ASN A 215 32.38 -50.01 36.99
N GLU A 216 33.67 -49.91 37.17
CA GLU A 216 34.25 -49.23 38.35
C GLU A 216 34.13 -47.69 38.30
N PHE A 217 33.73 -47.13 37.16
CA PHE A 217 33.61 -45.70 36.96
C PHE A 217 32.24 -45.16 37.37
N ILE A 218 31.25 -45.98 37.58
CA ILE A 218 29.84 -45.63 37.83
C ILE A 218 29.66 -44.79 39.10
N GLU A 219 30.39 -45.07 40.18
CA GLU A 219 30.25 -44.36 41.44
C GLU A 219 30.68 -42.89 41.39
N THR A 220 31.78 -42.61 40.66
CA THR A 220 32.27 -41.24 40.44
C THR A 220 31.27 -40.41 39.63
N GLN A 221 30.61 -41.07 38.70
CA GLN A 221 29.63 -40.45 37.82
C GLN A 221 28.32 -40.10 38.55
N LYS A 222 27.90 -40.88 39.54
CA LYS A 222 26.72 -40.60 40.33
C LYS A 222 26.85 -39.28 41.09
N LYS A 223 28.03 -39.02 41.62
CA LYS A 223 28.30 -37.76 42.35
C LYS A 223 28.20 -36.53 41.42
N ASN A 224 28.72 -36.64 40.22
CA ASN A 224 28.66 -35.55 39.23
C ASN A 224 27.22 -35.30 38.75
N THR A 225 26.40 -36.35 38.65
CA THR A 225 24.99 -36.26 38.31
C THR A 225 24.18 -35.48 39.37
N ASP A 226 24.46 -35.71 40.64
CA ASP A 226 23.76 -35.03 41.74
C ASP A 226 24.11 -33.53 41.83
N GLU A 227 25.35 -33.15 41.50
CA GLU A 227 25.76 -31.75 41.42
C GLU A 227 25.04 -30.97 40.29
N ILE A 228 24.84 -31.63 39.16
CA ILE A 228 24.12 -31.02 38.03
C ILE A 228 22.63 -30.90 38.32
N LYS A 229 22.02 -31.88 38.95
CA LYS A 229 20.62 -31.79 39.39
C LYS A 229 20.36 -30.60 40.32
N ALA A 230 21.33 -30.28 41.16
CA ALA A 230 21.25 -29.10 42.01
C ALA A 230 21.24 -27.79 41.23
N LYS A 231 22.03 -27.71 40.15
CA LYS A 231 22.06 -26.54 39.25
C LYS A 231 20.77 -26.41 38.44
N ILE A 232 20.21 -27.50 37.95
CA ILE A 232 18.91 -27.51 37.24
C ILE A 232 17.81 -26.92 38.13
N LYS A 233 17.80 -27.27 39.42
CA LYS A 233 16.85 -26.73 40.40
C LYS A 233 16.96 -25.20 40.51
N SER A 234 18.16 -24.65 40.46
CA SER A 234 18.39 -23.20 40.47
C SER A 234 17.82 -22.52 39.19
N CYS A 235 17.95 -23.19 38.02
CA CYS A 235 17.34 -22.70 36.80
C CYS A 235 15.80 -22.74 36.82
N ASP A 236 15.21 -23.76 37.47
CA ASP A 236 13.77 -23.85 37.64
C ASP A 236 13.21 -22.68 38.44
N GLU A 237 13.93 -22.22 39.47
CA GLU A 237 13.55 -21.04 40.22
C GLU A 237 13.50 -19.76 39.36
N ASN A 238 14.43 -19.65 38.41
CA ASN A 238 14.42 -18.53 37.46
C ASN A 238 13.28 -18.64 36.44
N ILE A 239 12.93 -19.84 36.00
CA ILE A 239 11.80 -20.10 35.07
C ILE A 239 10.47 -19.74 35.73
N GLU A 240 10.32 -20.04 37.03
CA GLU A 240 9.11 -19.62 37.78
C GLU A 240 8.98 -18.08 37.85
N LYS A 241 10.10 -17.36 38.00
CA LYS A 241 10.09 -15.90 37.92
C LYS A 241 9.65 -15.40 36.55
N ILE A 242 10.07 -16.05 35.46
CA ILE A 242 9.62 -15.71 34.10
C ILE A 242 8.11 -15.90 33.95
N LYS A 243 7.53 -16.95 34.52
CA LYS A 243 6.08 -17.17 34.48
C LYS A 243 5.31 -16.03 35.15
N SER A 244 5.75 -15.61 36.34
CA SER A 244 5.11 -14.48 37.03
C SER A 244 5.23 -13.15 36.24
N MET A 245 6.36 -12.95 35.56
CA MET A 245 6.55 -11.79 34.69
C MET A 245 5.65 -11.83 33.47
N LYS A 246 5.37 -13.00 32.88
CA LYS A 246 4.42 -13.17 31.78
C LYS A 246 2.99 -12.74 32.17
N GLU A 247 2.56 -13.08 33.35
CA GLU A 247 1.24 -12.66 33.87
C GLU A 247 1.19 -11.13 34.02
N THR A 248 2.28 -10.54 34.53
CA THR A 248 2.40 -9.09 34.68
C THR A 248 2.43 -8.40 33.31
N LEU A 249 3.13 -8.96 32.35
CA LEU A 249 3.19 -8.47 30.98
C LEU A 249 1.81 -8.54 30.30
N SER A 250 1.06 -9.62 30.53
CA SER A 250 -0.31 -9.76 30.05
C SER A 250 -1.23 -8.65 30.57
N LYS A 251 -1.11 -8.31 31.87
CA LYS A 251 -1.86 -7.19 32.47
C LYS A 251 -1.51 -5.86 31.79
N PHE A 252 -0.22 -5.54 31.69
CA PHE A 252 0.19 -4.30 31.01
C PHE A 252 -0.20 -4.26 29.54
N THR A 253 -0.24 -5.40 28.87
CA THR A 253 -0.72 -5.46 27.48
C THR A 253 -2.21 -5.11 27.42
N ASN A 254 -3.04 -5.71 28.28
CA ASN A 254 -4.46 -5.40 28.36
C ASN A 254 -4.72 -3.94 28.76
N ASP A 255 -3.89 -3.38 29.65
CA ASP A 255 -3.98 -1.98 30.03
C ASP A 255 -3.67 -1.07 28.84
N CYS A 256 -2.61 -1.36 28.08
CA CYS A 256 -2.26 -0.65 26.84
C CYS A 256 -3.39 -0.75 25.82
N ASP A 257 -3.97 -1.93 25.61
CA ASP A 257 -5.06 -2.13 24.66
C ASP A 257 -6.31 -1.36 25.09
N THR A 258 -6.60 -1.37 26.39
CA THR A 258 -7.73 -0.61 26.96
C THR A 258 -7.52 0.90 26.84
N LEU A 259 -6.31 1.38 27.12
CA LEU A 259 -5.97 2.79 26.99
C LEU A 259 -6.00 3.22 25.52
N ASN A 260 -5.50 2.38 24.63
CA ASN A 260 -5.51 2.66 23.20
C ASN A 260 -6.95 2.74 22.63
N SER A 261 -7.83 1.83 23.09
CA SER A 261 -9.26 1.88 22.76
C SER A 261 -9.91 3.19 23.21
N LYS A 262 -9.63 3.62 24.43
CA LYS A 262 -10.12 4.90 24.98
C LYS A 262 -9.55 6.12 24.22
N ILE A 263 -8.26 6.07 23.86
CA ILE A 263 -7.61 7.09 23.05
C ILE A 263 -8.34 7.25 21.71
N LEU A 264 -8.61 6.13 21.02
CA LEU A 264 -9.32 6.12 19.74
C LEU A 264 -10.74 6.66 19.84
N GLU A 265 -11.45 6.34 20.93
CA GLU A 265 -12.80 6.84 21.18
C GLU A 265 -12.80 8.36 21.36
N VAL A 266 -11.93 8.87 22.25
CA VAL A 266 -11.80 10.32 22.48
C VAL A 266 -11.33 11.06 21.23
N GLN A 267 -10.43 10.46 20.44
CA GLN A 267 -9.99 11.03 19.16
C GLN A 267 -11.13 11.15 18.14
N ARG A 268 -12.03 10.16 18.07
CA ARG A 268 -13.23 10.22 17.22
C ARG A 268 -14.16 11.36 17.63
N GLU A 269 -14.37 11.52 18.94
CA GLU A 269 -15.20 12.62 19.45
C GLU A 269 -14.58 13.99 19.16
N ILE A 270 -13.26 14.13 19.36
CA ILE A 270 -12.54 15.35 19.01
C ILE A 270 -12.68 15.66 17.52
N SER A 271 -12.43 14.68 16.66
CA SER A 271 -12.54 14.86 15.20
C SER A 271 -13.95 15.20 14.73
N LYS A 272 -14.98 14.62 15.37
CA LYS A 272 -16.39 15.00 15.13
C LYS A 272 -16.63 16.46 15.49
N ASN A 273 -16.10 16.90 16.64
CA ASN A 273 -16.25 18.28 17.09
C ASN A 273 -15.45 19.27 16.24
N GLU A 274 -14.23 18.93 15.83
CA GLU A 274 -13.42 19.72 14.88
C GLU A 274 -14.14 19.93 13.54
N THR A 275 -14.78 18.86 13.06
CA THR A 275 -15.60 18.92 11.84
C THR A 275 -16.77 19.89 12.01
N ASN A 276 -17.45 19.82 13.15
CA ASN A 276 -18.56 20.70 13.48
C ASN A 276 -18.10 22.16 13.66
N ILE A 277 -16.95 22.39 14.29
CA ILE A 277 -16.33 23.72 14.45
C ILE A 277 -15.99 24.31 13.08
N SER A 278 -15.32 23.54 12.21
CA SER A 278 -14.97 23.97 10.85
C SER A 278 -16.20 24.33 10.02
N LEU A 279 -17.27 23.54 10.15
CA LEU A 279 -18.56 23.84 9.52
C LEU A 279 -19.21 25.13 10.05
N CYS A 280 -19.03 25.44 11.35
CA CYS A 280 -19.50 26.69 11.95
C CYS A 280 -18.68 27.91 11.48
N GLU A 281 -17.36 27.77 11.35
CA GLU A 281 -16.47 28.84 10.89
C GLU A 281 -16.69 29.19 9.41
N GLN A 282 -16.93 28.22 8.55
CA GLN A 282 -17.21 28.45 7.13
C GLN A 282 -18.58 29.07 6.85
N LYS A 283 -19.48 29.10 7.86
CA LYS A 283 -20.89 29.55 7.70
C LYS A 283 -21.26 30.87 8.37
N LYS A 284 -20.29 31.71 8.70
CA LYS A 284 -20.58 33.08 9.21
C LYS A 284 -21.39 33.94 8.23
N GLU A 285 -21.63 33.50 7.00
CA GLU A 285 -22.37 34.24 5.96
C GLU A 285 -23.80 33.74 5.65
N CYS A 286 -24.28 32.67 6.29
CA CYS A 286 -25.62 32.12 6.05
C CYS A 286 -26.54 32.25 7.27
N VAL A 287 -26.95 33.47 7.60
CA VAL A 287 -28.05 33.75 8.54
C VAL A 287 -29.36 33.57 7.78
N GLY A 288 -30.10 32.48 8.00
CA GLY A 288 -31.47 32.35 7.54
C GLY A 288 -31.97 31.04 6.95
N CYS A 289 -31.24 29.91 7.04
CA CYS A 289 -31.74 28.64 6.52
C CYS A 289 -32.37 27.74 7.61
N PRO A 290 -33.67 27.41 7.53
CA PRO A 290 -34.43 26.72 8.59
C PRO A 290 -34.15 25.21 8.70
N HIS A 291 -33.31 24.60 7.88
CA HIS A 291 -33.11 23.14 7.81
C HIS A 291 -31.72 22.65 8.28
N PHE A 292 -30.97 23.47 8.99
CA PHE A 292 -29.63 23.05 9.46
C PHE A 292 -29.57 23.04 10.99
N LYS A 293 -29.75 21.89 11.59
CA LYS A 293 -29.34 21.63 12.98
C LYS A 293 -27.85 21.28 12.96
N VAL A 294 -26.98 22.26 13.17
CA VAL A 294 -25.63 22.01 13.63
C VAL A 294 -25.73 21.74 15.12
N GLU A 295 -25.30 20.59 15.59
CA GLU A 295 -25.11 20.35 17.02
C GLU A 295 -24.11 21.40 17.51
N ILE A 296 -24.54 22.23 18.45
CA ILE A 296 -23.69 23.23 19.11
C ILE A 296 -22.57 22.45 19.78
N VAL A 297 -21.35 22.66 19.33
CA VAL A 297 -20.20 22.01 19.96
C VAL A 297 -20.01 22.65 21.33
N ASP A 298 -20.15 21.84 22.37
CA ASP A 298 -19.79 22.24 23.72
C ASP A 298 -18.26 22.39 23.79
N MET A 299 -17.79 23.63 23.74
CA MET A 299 -16.35 23.94 23.74
C MET A 299 -15.67 23.52 25.04
N ASP A 300 -16.40 23.50 26.16
CA ASP A 300 -15.87 23.04 27.44
C ASP A 300 -15.64 21.51 27.39
N LEU A 301 -16.60 20.80 26.82
CA LEU A 301 -16.47 19.37 26.59
C LEU A 301 -15.37 19.05 25.57
N TYR A 302 -15.25 19.81 24.50
CA TYR A 302 -14.19 19.67 23.51
C TYR A 302 -12.79 19.85 24.13
N ASN A 303 -12.60 20.93 24.90
CA ASN A 303 -11.35 21.21 25.60
C ASN A 303 -11.04 20.10 26.65
N LYS A 304 -12.06 19.66 27.39
CA LYS A 304 -11.94 18.55 28.33
C LYS A 304 -11.54 17.25 27.64
N ASN A 305 -12.03 16.98 26.45
CA ASN A 305 -11.64 15.82 25.65
C ASN A 305 -10.18 15.93 25.18
N ILE A 306 -9.69 17.10 24.82
CA ILE A 306 -8.27 17.34 24.50
C ILE A 306 -7.37 17.07 25.71
N GLU A 307 -7.77 17.58 26.90
CA GLU A 307 -7.02 17.29 28.11
C GLU A 307 -7.05 15.81 28.47
N THR A 308 -8.20 15.16 28.30
CA THR A 308 -8.37 13.74 28.55
C THR A 308 -7.51 12.91 27.59
N LEU A 309 -7.47 13.30 26.31
CA LEU A 309 -6.60 12.66 25.31
C LEU A 309 -5.11 12.76 25.69
N SER A 310 -4.70 13.94 26.16
CA SER A 310 -3.33 14.18 26.63
C SER A 310 -2.97 13.28 27.81
N LYS A 311 -3.86 13.17 28.82
CA LYS A 311 -3.69 12.28 29.97
C LYS A 311 -3.62 10.82 29.55
N LEU A 312 -4.56 10.37 28.74
CA LEU A 312 -4.60 8.97 28.26
C LEU A 312 -3.35 8.60 27.45
N LYS A 313 -2.85 9.51 26.60
CA LYS A 313 -1.59 9.30 25.88
C LYS A 313 -0.39 9.21 26.80
N ASN A 314 -0.37 10.02 27.88
CA ASN A 314 0.68 9.94 28.88
C ASN A 314 0.60 8.62 29.66
N ASP A 315 -0.60 8.22 30.09
CA ASP A 315 -0.83 6.97 30.80
C ASP A 315 -0.48 5.75 29.93
N TYR A 316 -0.80 5.82 28.62
CA TYR A 316 -0.38 4.81 27.65
C TYR A 316 1.15 4.69 27.56
N LYS A 317 1.87 5.84 27.43
CA LYS A 317 3.34 5.85 27.42
C LYS A 317 3.94 5.27 28.70
N VAL A 318 3.35 5.59 29.85
CA VAL A 318 3.79 5.05 31.14
C VAL A 318 3.56 3.54 31.20
N SER A 319 2.40 3.07 30.76
CA SER A 319 2.07 1.64 30.73
C SER A 319 2.95 0.89 29.74
N GLU A 320 3.20 1.47 28.57
CA GLU A 320 4.09 0.92 27.54
C GLU A 320 5.54 0.86 28.03
N SER A 321 6.00 1.90 28.75
CA SER A 321 7.34 1.91 29.36
C SER A 321 7.47 0.79 30.40
N LYS A 322 6.46 0.62 31.28
CA LYS A 322 6.43 -0.47 32.26
C LYS A 322 6.38 -1.85 31.60
N LYS A 323 5.56 -1.99 30.55
CA LYS A 323 5.51 -3.21 29.73
C LYS A 323 6.89 -3.56 29.17
N ASN A 324 7.59 -2.56 28.58
CA ASN A 324 8.91 -2.73 28.00
C ASN A 324 9.96 -3.06 29.08
N GLU A 325 9.87 -2.44 30.26
CA GLU A 325 10.75 -2.77 31.39
C GLU A 325 10.60 -4.21 31.85
N VAL A 326 9.35 -4.67 32.04
CA VAL A 326 9.06 -6.07 32.40
C VAL A 326 9.52 -7.02 31.29
N TYR A 327 9.29 -6.66 30.05
CA TYR A 327 9.72 -7.46 28.89
C TYR A 327 11.26 -7.57 28.84
N ASN A 328 11.98 -6.47 29.06
CA ASN A 328 13.45 -6.47 29.08
C ASN A 328 14.00 -7.32 30.23
N LYS A 329 13.45 -7.18 31.45
CA LYS A 329 13.80 -8.03 32.59
C LYS A 329 13.51 -9.52 32.34
N MET A 330 12.40 -9.80 31.66
CA MET A 330 12.08 -11.17 31.25
C MET A 330 13.06 -11.71 30.21
N LEU A 331 13.54 -10.85 29.29
CA LEU A 331 14.58 -11.21 28.31
C LEU A 331 15.92 -11.54 28.98
N GLU A 332 16.28 -10.81 30.05
CA GLU A 332 17.53 -11.07 30.80
C GLU A 332 17.52 -12.45 31.47
N LEU A 333 16.34 -12.93 31.93
CA LEU A 333 16.21 -14.25 32.55
C LEU A 333 16.07 -15.38 31.54
N LYS A 334 15.75 -15.06 30.28
CA LYS A 334 15.53 -16.05 29.19
C LYS A 334 16.71 -17.02 28.97
N PRO A 335 17.98 -16.60 29.14
CA PRO A 335 19.11 -17.52 29.08
C PRO A 335 19.05 -18.68 30.06
N SER A 336 18.36 -18.48 31.21
CA SER A 336 18.18 -19.56 32.22
C SER A 336 17.37 -20.76 31.66
N ILE A 337 16.48 -20.51 30.67
CA ILE A 337 15.73 -21.57 30.02
C ILE A 337 16.64 -22.41 29.11
N ALA A 338 17.49 -21.72 28.34
CA ALA A 338 18.48 -22.37 27.49
C ALA A 338 19.54 -23.10 28.33
N LEU A 339 19.98 -22.45 29.42
CA LEU A 339 20.89 -23.05 30.37
C LEU A 339 20.33 -24.30 31.03
N LYS A 340 19.03 -24.30 31.42
CA LYS A 340 18.37 -25.48 31.94
C LYS A 340 18.36 -26.62 30.94
N GLN A 341 17.96 -26.35 29.69
CA GLN A 341 17.96 -27.37 28.64
C GLN A 341 19.38 -27.86 28.34
N GLU A 342 20.36 -26.97 28.40
CA GLU A 342 21.76 -27.35 28.24
C GLU A 342 22.22 -28.25 29.39
N LEU A 343 21.89 -27.88 30.65
CA LEU A 343 22.21 -28.69 31.82
C LEU A 343 21.44 -30.03 31.85
N GLU A 344 20.19 -30.05 31.40
CA GLU A 344 19.43 -31.29 31.23
C GLU A 344 20.06 -32.20 30.17
N LYS A 345 20.44 -31.65 29.04
CA LYS A 345 21.21 -32.36 28.00
C LYS A 345 22.57 -32.81 28.52
N MET A 346 23.26 -31.93 29.27
CA MET A 346 24.51 -32.31 29.93
C MET A 346 24.32 -33.39 30.97
N LEU A 347 23.18 -33.36 31.70
CA LEU A 347 22.82 -34.38 32.65
C LEU A 347 22.58 -35.73 31.98
N GLU A 348 21.83 -35.75 30.88
CA GLU A 348 21.64 -36.94 30.05
C GLU A 348 22.98 -37.51 29.54
N CYS A 349 23.85 -36.61 29.04
CA CYS A 349 25.18 -37.02 28.61
C CYS A 349 26.05 -37.54 29.75
N LEU A 350 25.86 -37.03 30.98
CA LEU A 350 26.58 -37.49 32.13
C LEU A 350 26.07 -38.81 32.70
N GLU A 351 24.75 -39.07 32.64
CA GLU A 351 24.18 -40.36 33.02
C GLU A 351 24.64 -41.50 32.09
N VAL A 352 24.93 -41.14 30.85
CA VAL A 352 25.49 -42.09 29.87
C VAL A 352 27.01 -42.29 30.00
N LYS A 353 27.61 -41.69 31.00
CA LYS A 353 29.02 -41.59 31.15
C LYS A 353 29.78 -42.77 31.46
N ILE A 354 30.61 -42.82 30.64
CA ILE A 354 31.71 -43.64 30.95
C ILE A 354 32.89 -43.23 30.15
N GLU A 355 33.87 -43.20 30.84
CA GLU A 355 35.08 -42.72 30.34
C GLU A 355 35.87 -43.64 29.53
N LYS A 356 36.35 -43.03 28.59
CA LYS A 356 37.59 -43.06 27.82
C LYS A 356 37.67 -44.17 26.85
N PRO A 357 38.13 -43.96 25.75
CA PRO A 357 39.13 -43.05 25.28
C PRO A 357 38.57 -42.02 24.32
N SER A 358 39.19 -40.88 24.32
CA SER A 358 38.92 -39.70 23.51
C SER A 358 37.43 -39.39 23.20
N ASN A 359 36.85 -38.68 24.15
CA ASN A 359 35.64 -37.94 24.05
C ASN A 359 35.64 -36.82 22.98
N LYS A 360 36.70 -36.76 22.15
CA LYS A 360 36.97 -35.59 21.32
C LYS A 360 35.91 -35.37 20.23
N SER A 361 35.53 -36.45 19.55
CA SER A 361 34.50 -36.37 18.50
C SER A 361 33.12 -36.04 19.04
N ILE A 362 32.77 -36.58 20.20
CA ILE A 362 31.50 -36.23 20.89
C ILE A 362 31.49 -34.77 21.34
N LYS A 363 32.58 -34.28 21.95
CA LYS A 363 32.70 -32.90 22.37
C LYS A 363 32.69 -31.91 21.20
N ASP A 364 33.31 -32.26 20.09
CA ASP A 364 33.30 -31.46 18.88
C ASP A 364 31.90 -31.42 18.25
N LEU A 365 31.17 -32.52 18.28
CA LEU A 365 29.78 -32.58 17.84
C LEU A 365 28.84 -31.78 18.77
N GLU A 366 29.01 -31.91 20.07
CA GLU A 366 28.23 -31.15 21.06
C GLU A 366 28.45 -29.63 20.91
N LYS A 367 29.71 -29.21 20.67
CA LYS A 367 30.03 -27.83 20.40
C LYS A 367 29.35 -27.32 19.12
N GLN A 368 29.40 -28.11 18.06
CA GLN A 368 28.73 -27.77 16.80
C GLN A 368 27.20 -27.69 16.95
N ILE A 369 26.60 -28.65 17.70
CA ILE A 369 25.18 -28.66 18.02
C ILE A 369 24.78 -27.40 18.80
N LYS A 370 25.59 -27.02 19.79
CA LYS A 370 25.34 -25.82 20.60
C LYS A 370 25.43 -24.54 19.76
N GLU A 371 26.45 -24.43 18.92
CA GLU A 371 26.60 -23.30 17.99
C GLU A 371 25.42 -23.23 17.01
N LYS A 372 24.96 -24.39 16.53
CA LYS A 372 23.81 -24.47 15.62
C LYS A 372 22.48 -24.22 16.31
N SER A 373 22.27 -24.64 17.57
CA SER A 373 21.04 -24.37 18.31
C SER A 373 20.87 -22.87 18.58
N VAL A 374 21.95 -22.16 18.93
CA VAL A 374 21.93 -20.70 19.08
C VAL A 374 21.53 -20.04 17.78
N THR A 375 22.11 -20.46 16.66
CA THR A 375 21.74 -19.92 15.34
C THR A 375 20.25 -20.17 15.01
N LEU A 376 19.72 -21.33 15.40
CA LEU A 376 18.32 -21.67 15.21
C LEU A 376 17.37 -20.85 16.11
N ASP A 377 17.77 -20.62 17.34
CA ASP A 377 17.01 -19.77 18.28
C ASP A 377 16.97 -18.32 17.79
N ASP A 378 18.11 -17.79 17.31
CA ASP A 378 18.17 -16.46 16.68
C ASP A 378 17.27 -16.37 15.44
N LEU A 379 17.30 -17.39 14.58
CA LEU A 379 16.43 -17.44 13.39
C LEU A 379 14.96 -17.55 13.76
N LYS A 380 14.65 -18.32 14.79
CA LYS A 380 13.28 -18.47 15.32
C LYS A 380 12.76 -17.15 15.91
N GLU A 381 13.56 -16.49 16.74
CA GLU A 381 13.22 -15.17 17.28
C GLU A 381 13.02 -14.14 16.15
N TYR A 382 13.87 -14.20 15.13
CA TYR A 382 13.75 -13.34 13.96
C TYR A 382 12.46 -13.61 13.19
N LEU A 383 12.10 -14.88 12.96
CA LEU A 383 10.84 -15.28 12.32
C LEU A 383 9.61 -14.88 13.14
N GLU A 384 9.69 -14.93 14.47
CA GLU A 384 8.64 -14.43 15.35
C GLU A 384 8.47 -12.91 15.21
N LYS A 385 9.56 -12.15 15.17
CA LYS A 385 9.54 -10.70 14.93
C LYS A 385 8.94 -10.37 13.56
N ILE A 386 9.35 -11.08 12.52
CA ILE A 386 8.78 -10.94 11.16
C ILE A 386 7.27 -11.23 11.18
N SER A 387 6.86 -12.31 11.86
CA SER A 387 5.44 -12.69 11.94
C SER A 387 4.60 -11.65 12.70
N LYS A 388 5.16 -11.05 13.74
CA LYS A 388 4.52 -9.94 14.46
C LYS A 388 4.42 -8.70 13.58
N LEU A 389 5.47 -8.37 12.82
CA LEU A 389 5.44 -7.27 11.86
C LEU A 389 4.42 -7.52 10.75
N GLU A 390 4.34 -8.75 10.23
CA GLU A 390 3.34 -9.14 9.23
C GLU A 390 1.91 -8.97 9.77
N LEU A 391 1.67 -9.36 11.02
CA LEU A 391 0.39 -9.15 11.70
C LEU A 391 0.08 -7.66 11.88
N LEU A 392 1.06 -6.86 12.30
CA LEU A 392 0.87 -5.41 12.48
C LEU A 392 0.54 -4.69 11.18
N LEU A 393 1.11 -5.15 10.07
CA LEU A 393 0.86 -4.58 8.75
C LEU A 393 -0.42 -5.10 8.08
N ASN A 394 -1.13 -6.02 8.72
CA ASN A 394 -2.39 -6.54 8.20
C ASN A 394 -3.50 -5.48 8.24
N VAL A 395 -4.50 -5.66 7.36
CA VAL A 395 -5.67 -4.76 7.24
C VAL A 395 -6.43 -4.61 8.56
N ASP A 396 -6.42 -5.64 9.40
CA ASP A 396 -7.12 -5.62 10.70
C ASP A 396 -6.36 -4.87 11.82
N ASN A 397 -5.12 -4.44 11.58
CA ASN A 397 -4.28 -3.78 12.57
C ASN A 397 -3.93 -2.33 12.16
N ILE A 398 -2.65 -1.99 12.03
CA ILE A 398 -2.21 -0.60 11.77
C ILE A 398 -2.83 -0.06 10.48
N ARG A 399 -2.87 -0.87 9.43
CA ARG A 399 -3.48 -0.48 8.16
C ARG A 399 -4.99 -0.23 8.30
N GLY A 400 -5.69 -1.07 9.07
CA GLY A 400 -7.11 -0.90 9.38
C GLY A 400 -7.37 0.36 10.19
N LEU A 401 -6.58 0.62 11.23
CA LEU A 401 -6.66 1.84 12.03
C LEU A 401 -6.43 3.09 11.17
N PHE A 402 -5.47 3.01 10.25
CA PHE A 402 -5.20 4.11 9.33
C PHE A 402 -6.37 4.33 8.36
N LEU A 403 -6.92 3.27 7.79
CA LEU A 403 -8.11 3.35 6.95
C LEU A 403 -9.31 3.89 7.73
N ASP A 404 -9.57 3.38 8.93
CA ASP A 404 -10.67 3.84 9.79
C ASP A 404 -10.58 5.33 10.11
N SER A 405 -9.37 5.87 10.24
CA SER A 405 -9.18 7.31 10.47
C SER A 405 -9.49 8.18 9.24
N HIS A 406 -9.36 7.62 8.03
CA HIS A 406 -9.54 8.36 6.77
C HIS A 406 -10.90 8.10 6.11
N LEU A 407 -11.49 6.93 6.33
CA LEU A 407 -12.77 6.54 5.73
C LEU A 407 -13.91 7.53 6.00
N PRO A 408 -14.09 8.10 7.22
CA PRO A 408 -15.12 9.09 7.43
C PRO A 408 -14.97 10.33 6.55
N PHE A 409 -13.74 10.79 6.35
CA PHE A 409 -13.46 11.92 5.46
C PHE A 409 -13.71 11.55 3.99
N ILE A 410 -13.30 10.37 3.58
CA ILE A 410 -13.50 9.84 2.21
C ILE A 410 -14.99 9.72 1.92
N ASN A 411 -15.73 9.04 2.78
CA ASN A 411 -17.17 8.86 2.65
C ASN A 411 -17.91 10.22 2.61
N LYS A 412 -17.53 11.14 3.49
CA LYS A 412 -18.09 12.51 3.49
C LYS A 412 -17.81 13.23 2.18
N THR A 413 -16.58 13.12 1.66
CA THR A 413 -16.21 13.78 0.41
C THR A 413 -16.94 13.17 -0.78
N ILE A 414 -17.10 11.86 -0.84
CA ILE A 414 -17.88 11.19 -1.90
C ILE A 414 -19.33 11.66 -1.85
N ASN A 415 -19.95 11.64 -0.68
CA ASN A 415 -21.34 12.07 -0.52
C ASN A 415 -21.54 13.55 -0.81
N LYS A 416 -20.54 14.40 -0.54
CA LYS A 416 -20.53 15.81 -0.99
C LYS A 416 -20.68 15.90 -2.51
N TYR A 417 -19.92 15.11 -3.28
CA TYR A 417 -20.03 15.16 -4.74
C TYR A 417 -21.30 14.49 -5.26
N ILE A 418 -21.81 13.45 -4.59
CA ILE A 418 -23.11 12.85 -4.89
C ILE A 418 -24.22 13.91 -4.77
N SER A 419 -24.21 14.68 -3.69
CA SER A 419 -25.25 15.70 -3.42
C SER A 419 -25.20 16.91 -4.35
N MET A 420 -24.18 17.03 -5.21
CA MET A 420 -24.08 18.09 -6.22
C MET A 420 -24.86 17.79 -7.51
N PHE A 421 -25.32 16.56 -7.67
CA PHE A 421 -26.25 16.20 -8.74
C PHE A 421 -27.67 16.30 -8.22
N ASP A 422 -28.43 17.24 -8.77
CA ASP A 422 -29.84 17.43 -8.43
C ASP A 422 -30.63 16.12 -8.70
N ASP A 423 -31.64 15.83 -7.88
CA ASP A 423 -32.48 14.62 -7.95
C ASP A 423 -31.74 13.27 -7.84
N PHE A 424 -30.48 13.29 -7.39
CA PHE A 424 -29.68 12.08 -7.22
C PHE A 424 -29.65 11.63 -5.75
N ASN A 425 -30.74 11.04 -5.28
CA ASN A 425 -30.94 10.63 -3.88
C ASN A 425 -30.19 9.35 -3.51
N PHE A 426 -28.90 9.36 -3.73
CA PHE A 426 -28.02 8.28 -3.35
C PHE A 426 -27.07 8.70 -2.21
N SER A 427 -26.66 7.74 -1.41
CA SER A 427 -25.52 7.88 -0.53
C SER A 427 -24.61 6.66 -0.64
N PHE A 428 -23.35 6.87 -0.36
CA PHE A 428 -22.28 5.90 -0.51
C PHE A 428 -21.47 5.79 0.77
N GLU A 429 -21.17 4.57 1.17
CA GLU A 429 -20.32 4.29 2.31
C GLU A 429 -19.34 3.17 1.95
N LEU A 430 -18.09 3.37 2.32
CA LEU A 430 -17.02 2.41 2.19
C LEU A 430 -16.56 2.01 3.59
N ASP A 431 -16.51 0.70 3.85
CA ASP A 431 -16.01 0.16 5.12
C ASP A 431 -14.48 -0.09 5.10
N LYS A 432 -13.92 -0.52 6.22
CA LYS A 432 -12.49 -0.84 6.37
C LYS A 432 -12.01 -1.99 5.47
N ASN A 433 -12.91 -2.82 4.98
CA ASN A 433 -12.61 -3.89 4.04
C ASN A 433 -12.75 -3.42 2.58
N LEU A 434 -12.96 -2.12 2.37
CA LEU A 434 -13.23 -1.51 1.07
C LEU A 434 -14.48 -2.08 0.39
N LYS A 435 -15.43 -2.56 1.19
CA LYS A 435 -16.73 -2.98 0.72
C LYS A 435 -17.65 -1.77 0.67
N GLU A 436 -18.24 -1.56 -0.48
CA GLU A 436 -19.21 -0.49 -0.72
C GLU A 436 -20.60 -0.84 -0.24
N THR A 437 -21.26 0.14 0.36
CA THR A 437 -22.69 0.16 0.63
C THR A 437 -23.30 1.35 -0.08
N ILE A 438 -24.26 1.12 -0.94
CA ILE A 438 -25.01 2.15 -1.66
C ILE A 438 -26.42 2.19 -1.12
N LEU A 439 -26.88 3.37 -0.77
CA LEU A 439 -28.27 3.58 -0.35
C LEU A 439 -28.96 4.48 -1.36
N LYS A 440 -30.19 4.14 -1.72
CA LYS A 440 -31.10 5.01 -2.48
C LYS A 440 -32.29 5.35 -1.60
N ASN A 441 -32.54 6.63 -1.34
CA ASN A 441 -33.54 7.09 -0.38
C ASN A 441 -33.42 6.39 1.00
N ASN A 442 -32.19 6.28 1.51
CA ASN A 442 -31.82 5.61 2.77
C ASN A 442 -32.14 4.11 2.84
N LYS A 443 -32.35 3.45 1.72
CA LYS A 443 -32.53 1.99 1.63
C LYS A 443 -31.39 1.35 0.85
N PRO A 444 -30.89 0.18 1.27
CA PRO A 444 -29.85 -0.54 0.54
C PRO A 444 -30.22 -0.74 -0.92
N PHE A 445 -29.28 -0.46 -1.82
CA PHE A 445 -29.49 -0.54 -3.24
C PHE A 445 -28.32 -1.24 -3.93
N GLU A 446 -28.60 -2.17 -4.83
CA GLU A 446 -27.55 -2.89 -5.54
C GLU A 446 -27.06 -2.10 -6.77
N HIS A 447 -25.75 -1.96 -6.91
CA HIS A 447 -25.13 -1.28 -8.05
C HIS A 447 -25.61 -1.85 -9.41
N LYS A 448 -25.85 -3.16 -9.49
CA LYS A 448 -26.32 -3.81 -10.72
C LYS A 448 -27.71 -3.35 -11.18
N SER A 449 -28.49 -2.79 -10.28
CA SER A 449 -29.84 -2.29 -10.54
C SER A 449 -29.88 -0.81 -10.93
N MET A 450 -28.71 -0.14 -10.97
CA MET A 450 -28.61 1.25 -11.40
C MET A 450 -28.79 1.39 -12.91
N SER A 451 -29.47 2.45 -13.33
CA SER A 451 -29.43 2.90 -14.72
C SER A 451 -28.00 3.34 -15.09
N ASN A 452 -27.70 3.35 -16.38
CA ASN A 452 -26.39 3.80 -16.85
C ASN A 452 -26.10 5.25 -16.41
N GLY A 453 -27.08 6.13 -16.43
CA GLY A 453 -26.94 7.52 -15.98
C GLY A 453 -26.66 7.62 -14.49
N GLU A 454 -27.38 6.87 -13.65
CA GLU A 454 -27.13 6.81 -12.20
C GLU A 454 -25.73 6.26 -11.89
N SER A 455 -25.36 5.18 -12.56
CA SER A 455 -24.04 4.57 -12.39
C SER A 455 -22.90 5.51 -12.79
N LEU A 456 -23.08 6.29 -13.86
CA LEU A 456 -22.12 7.31 -14.28
C LEU A 456 -22.00 8.46 -13.26
N ARG A 457 -23.12 9.00 -12.78
CA ARG A 457 -23.12 10.06 -11.77
C ARG A 457 -22.41 9.61 -10.49
N LEU A 458 -22.68 8.38 -10.03
CA LEU A 458 -21.98 7.81 -8.86
C LEU A 458 -20.49 7.62 -9.14
N THR A 459 -20.13 7.05 -10.28
CA THR A 459 -18.73 6.86 -10.69
C THR A 459 -17.97 8.19 -10.72
N PHE A 460 -18.58 9.24 -11.28
CA PHE A 460 -17.98 10.58 -11.27
C PHE A 460 -17.87 11.18 -9.88
N SER A 461 -18.88 11.02 -9.05
CA SER A 461 -18.84 11.51 -7.67
C SER A 461 -17.67 10.88 -6.91
N ILE A 462 -17.46 9.58 -7.06
CA ILE A 462 -16.33 8.87 -6.45
C ILE A 462 -15.00 9.38 -7.01
N LEU A 463 -14.89 9.52 -8.32
CA LEU A 463 -13.69 10.03 -8.97
C LEU A 463 -13.32 11.43 -8.51
N LEU A 464 -14.28 12.37 -8.60
CA LEU A 464 -14.05 13.77 -8.21
C LEU A 464 -13.70 13.86 -6.72
N ALA A 465 -14.33 13.02 -5.89
CA ALA A 465 -13.96 12.92 -4.49
C ALA A 465 -12.51 12.44 -4.32
N PHE A 466 -12.09 11.42 -5.07
CA PHE A 466 -10.72 10.93 -5.00
C PHE A 466 -9.70 11.97 -5.46
N LEU A 467 -10.00 12.71 -6.53
CA LEU A 467 -9.17 13.83 -6.98
C LEU A 467 -9.08 14.95 -5.93
N ASP A 468 -10.21 15.30 -5.31
CA ASP A 468 -10.25 16.30 -4.24
C ASP A 468 -9.46 15.85 -3.00
N ILE A 469 -9.58 14.58 -2.65
CA ILE A 469 -8.85 13.94 -1.56
C ILE A 469 -7.34 13.91 -1.85
N CYS A 470 -6.93 13.49 -3.05
CA CYS A 470 -5.53 13.53 -3.47
C CYS A 470 -4.96 14.94 -3.35
N ARG A 471 -5.73 15.93 -3.75
CA ARG A 471 -5.33 17.34 -3.71
C ARG A 471 -5.21 17.90 -2.30
N THR A 472 -6.12 17.54 -1.39
CA THR A 472 -6.29 18.20 -0.09
C THR A 472 -5.58 17.49 1.06
N LYS A 473 -5.52 16.15 1.02
CA LYS A 473 -5.04 15.34 2.15
C LYS A 473 -3.79 14.53 1.84
N PHE A 474 -3.63 14.11 0.59
CA PHE A 474 -2.57 13.19 0.22
C PHE A 474 -1.53 13.82 -0.70
N ASN A 475 -0.31 13.40 -0.52
CA ASN A 475 0.85 14.07 -1.08
C ASN A 475 1.14 13.73 -2.56
N VAL A 476 0.15 13.20 -3.31
CA VAL A 476 0.32 12.92 -4.74
C VAL A 476 -0.59 13.82 -5.54
N LYS A 477 0.00 14.73 -6.33
CA LYS A 477 -0.75 15.60 -7.23
C LYS A 477 -0.33 15.31 -8.68
N TYR A 478 -1.29 14.89 -9.46
CA TYR A 478 -1.15 14.87 -10.92
C TYR A 478 -1.75 16.15 -11.47
N ASN A 479 -1.06 16.76 -12.43
CA ASN A 479 -1.57 17.96 -13.09
C ASN A 479 -2.56 17.66 -14.22
N ILE A 480 -2.88 16.40 -14.51
CA ILE A 480 -3.70 15.99 -15.64
C ILE A 480 -4.89 15.11 -15.22
N LEU A 481 -6.01 15.30 -15.91
CA LEU A 481 -7.18 14.43 -15.91
C LEU A 481 -7.69 14.29 -17.34
N VAL A 482 -7.97 13.07 -17.76
CA VAL A 482 -8.47 12.78 -19.12
C VAL A 482 -9.81 12.07 -19.04
N LEU A 483 -10.81 12.62 -19.70
CA LEU A 483 -12.16 12.09 -19.82
C LEU A 483 -12.44 11.79 -21.29
N ASP A 484 -12.31 10.53 -21.70
CA ASP A 484 -12.41 10.10 -23.09
C ASP A 484 -13.80 9.55 -23.41
N GLU A 485 -14.57 10.29 -24.25
CA GLU A 485 -15.94 9.99 -24.67
C GLU A 485 -16.96 9.88 -23.52
N VAL A 486 -16.59 10.37 -22.36
CA VAL A 486 -17.38 10.25 -21.15
C VAL A 486 -18.65 11.11 -21.18
N LEU A 487 -18.57 12.29 -21.76
CA LEU A 487 -19.71 13.19 -21.94
C LEU A 487 -20.65 12.75 -23.07
N ASP A 488 -20.20 11.85 -23.93
CA ASP A 488 -20.97 11.36 -25.07
C ASP A 488 -21.83 10.15 -24.68
N SER A 489 -21.60 9.58 -23.49
CA SER A 489 -22.31 8.43 -22.97
C SER A 489 -23.59 8.83 -22.21
N ALA A 490 -24.19 7.96 -21.48
CA ALA A 490 -25.53 7.99 -20.87
C ALA A 490 -25.86 9.17 -19.92
N LEU A 491 -25.10 10.28 -19.92
CA LEU A 491 -25.47 11.48 -19.17
C LEU A 491 -26.48 12.34 -19.97
N ASP A 492 -27.53 12.74 -19.29
CA ASP A 492 -28.47 13.74 -19.78
C ASP A 492 -27.83 15.15 -19.82
N PHE A 493 -28.54 16.11 -20.37
CA PHE A 493 -28.05 17.49 -20.51
C PHE A 493 -27.68 18.09 -19.16
N ASP A 494 -28.52 17.89 -18.13
CA ASP A 494 -28.31 18.44 -16.79
C ASP A 494 -27.11 17.78 -16.10
N GLY A 495 -26.98 16.47 -16.15
CA GLY A 495 -25.83 15.76 -15.63
C GLY A 495 -24.50 16.16 -16.28
N ARG A 496 -24.50 16.41 -17.60
CA ARG A 496 -23.32 16.95 -18.31
C ARG A 496 -22.96 18.36 -17.84
N THR A 497 -23.98 19.20 -17.72
CA THR A 497 -23.78 20.59 -17.26
C THR A 497 -23.24 20.65 -15.84
N VAL A 498 -23.77 19.86 -14.93
CA VAL A 498 -23.28 19.74 -13.55
C VAL A 498 -21.82 19.25 -13.55
N LEU A 499 -21.51 18.19 -14.30
CA LEU A 499 -20.16 17.67 -14.40
C LEU A 499 -19.17 18.74 -14.89
N LEU A 500 -19.49 19.44 -15.98
CA LEU A 500 -18.62 20.50 -16.51
C LEU A 500 -18.41 21.65 -15.51
N LYS A 501 -19.45 22.04 -14.78
CA LYS A 501 -19.32 23.00 -13.67
C LYS A 501 -18.39 22.50 -12.56
N LEU A 502 -18.52 21.24 -12.18
CA LEU A 502 -17.66 20.63 -11.16
C LEU A 502 -16.20 20.55 -11.57
N LEU A 503 -15.93 20.22 -12.83
CA LEU A 503 -14.57 20.17 -13.37
C LEU A 503 -13.88 21.54 -13.34
N ARG A 504 -14.61 22.64 -13.47
CA ARG A 504 -14.05 24.00 -13.32
C ARG A 504 -13.45 24.28 -11.94
N ASN A 505 -13.81 23.52 -10.91
CA ASN A 505 -13.19 23.64 -9.59
C ASN A 505 -11.73 23.12 -9.57
N PHE A 506 -11.32 22.41 -10.62
CA PHE A 506 -9.99 21.84 -10.77
C PHE A 506 -9.11 22.61 -11.79
N LYS A 507 -9.30 23.93 -11.93
CA LYS A 507 -8.61 24.79 -12.94
C LYS A 507 -7.08 24.73 -12.90
N GLU A 508 -6.49 24.36 -11.79
CA GLU A 508 -5.04 24.20 -11.67
C GLU A 508 -4.52 22.92 -12.37
N GLN A 509 -5.42 22.02 -12.76
CA GLN A 509 -5.10 20.82 -13.49
C GLN A 509 -5.34 21.02 -14.99
N ALA A 510 -4.67 20.23 -15.81
CA ALA A 510 -4.92 20.11 -17.24
C ALA A 510 -6.02 19.05 -17.44
N ILE A 511 -7.26 19.48 -17.57
CA ILE A 511 -8.39 18.57 -17.78
C ILE A 511 -8.63 18.46 -19.28
N TYR A 512 -8.54 17.26 -19.81
CA TYR A 512 -8.83 16.97 -21.21
C TYR A 512 -10.10 16.19 -21.34
N ILE A 513 -11.04 16.74 -22.07
CA ILE A 513 -12.32 16.12 -22.39
C ILE A 513 -12.29 15.80 -23.89
N ILE A 514 -12.39 14.53 -24.21
CA ILE A 514 -12.52 14.07 -25.59
C ILE A 514 -14.00 13.84 -25.86
N SER A 515 -14.53 14.55 -26.86
CA SER A 515 -15.92 14.41 -27.26
C SER A 515 -16.08 14.58 -28.78
N HIS A 516 -17.05 13.89 -29.33
CA HIS A 516 -17.48 14.06 -30.72
C HIS A 516 -18.78 14.87 -30.81
N ASN A 517 -19.39 15.24 -29.68
CA ASN A 517 -20.63 15.99 -29.63
C ASN A 517 -20.38 17.47 -29.99
N ALA A 518 -20.99 17.90 -31.11
CA ALA A 518 -20.85 19.28 -31.61
C ALA A 518 -21.47 20.33 -30.67
N ASP A 519 -22.51 19.96 -29.92
CA ASP A 519 -23.24 20.88 -29.05
C ASP A 519 -22.38 21.33 -27.86
N ILE A 520 -21.43 20.51 -27.44
CA ILE A 520 -20.51 20.83 -26.33
C ILE A 520 -19.46 21.84 -26.76
N LYS A 521 -19.11 21.90 -28.04
CA LYS A 521 -18.00 22.71 -28.57
C LYS A 521 -18.22 24.23 -28.35
N ASN A 522 -19.45 24.66 -28.34
CA ASN A 522 -19.82 26.09 -28.21
C ASN A 522 -20.10 26.49 -26.76
N SER A 523 -19.78 25.66 -25.79
CA SER A 523 -20.04 25.97 -24.40
C SER A 523 -18.89 26.77 -23.78
N ASP A 524 -19.21 27.76 -22.95
CA ASP A 524 -18.26 28.59 -22.19
C ASP A 524 -17.51 27.80 -21.10
N TYR A 525 -17.63 26.47 -21.10
CA TYR A 525 -17.00 25.61 -20.09
C TYR A 525 -15.56 25.22 -20.42
N PHE A 526 -15.09 25.49 -21.65
CA PHE A 526 -13.75 25.12 -22.10
C PHE A 526 -12.83 26.33 -22.22
N ASP A 527 -11.64 26.23 -21.65
CA ASP A 527 -10.60 27.23 -21.78
C ASP A 527 -9.89 27.13 -23.13
N ASN A 528 -9.78 25.90 -23.69
CA ASN A 528 -9.18 25.67 -25.00
C ASN A 528 -9.96 24.59 -25.77
N VAL A 529 -9.99 24.72 -27.10
CA VAL A 529 -10.55 23.70 -28.00
C VAL A 529 -9.47 23.26 -28.98
N ILE A 530 -9.12 21.97 -28.93
CA ILE A 530 -8.10 21.37 -29.79
C ILE A 530 -8.81 20.47 -30.80
N THR A 531 -8.59 20.73 -32.08
CA THR A 531 -9.22 19.95 -33.14
C THR A 531 -8.21 18.98 -33.75
N ILE A 532 -8.60 17.69 -33.88
CA ILE A 532 -7.80 16.68 -34.55
C ILE A 532 -8.45 16.40 -35.91
N LYS A 533 -7.68 16.60 -36.97
CA LYS A 533 -8.09 16.35 -38.36
C LYS A 533 -7.41 15.09 -38.86
N ASN A 534 -8.08 14.42 -39.81
CA ASN A 534 -7.46 13.34 -40.58
C ASN A 534 -7.05 13.93 -41.94
N ASP A 535 -5.77 13.90 -42.24
CA ASP A 535 -5.24 14.29 -43.55
C ASP A 535 -4.55 13.08 -44.21
N LYS A 536 -5.10 12.64 -45.33
CA LYS A 536 -4.56 11.51 -46.12
C LYS A 536 -4.30 10.24 -45.31
N GLY A 537 -5.16 9.96 -44.30
CA GLY A 537 -5.04 8.79 -43.46
C GLY A 537 -4.19 8.98 -42.19
N PHE A 538 -3.58 10.15 -41.99
CA PHE A 538 -2.81 10.48 -40.79
C PHE A 538 -3.52 11.52 -39.94
N SER A 539 -3.36 11.39 -38.65
CA SER A 539 -3.87 12.36 -37.68
C SER A 539 -2.95 13.58 -37.59
N LEU A 540 -3.56 14.77 -37.60
CA LEU A 540 -2.86 16.05 -37.42
C LEU A 540 -3.55 16.85 -36.32
N LEU A 541 -2.75 17.51 -35.47
CA LEU A 541 -3.22 18.52 -34.54
C LEU A 541 -3.42 19.83 -35.28
N ASP A 542 -4.64 20.32 -35.23
CA ASP A 542 -4.99 21.67 -35.71
C ASP A 542 -5.05 22.57 -34.49
N LYS A 543 -4.13 23.50 -34.38
CA LYS A 543 -4.02 24.44 -33.28
C LYS A 543 -4.99 25.61 -33.42
#